data_ddc7d98953b67d852c2f7c0f3ef6b106
#
_entry.id   ddc7d98953b67d852c2f7c0f3ef6b106
#
_cell.length_a   1.000
_cell.length_b   1.000
_cell.length_c   1.000
_cell.angle_alpha   90.00
_cell.angle_beta   90.00
_cell.angle_gamma   90.00
#
_symmetry.space_group_name_H-M   'P 1'
#
loop_
_entity.id
_entity.type
_entity.pdbx_description
1 polymer ?
#
loop_
_entity_poly.entity_id
_entity_poly.type
_entity_poly.pdbx_seq_one_letter_code
_entity_poly.pdbx_strand_id
1 'polypeptide(L)'
;TLMRSSAASDVYKRQRTRFGPQELAALAREVGRICRRTLETPQVLSCKGMTTLLFSERPVLRAVFGMAGAAARGSISGDAVQQFCSPTAAQMILCDGMGTGRPAAVDGNLAAELTARLLKAGIPAELAARLVNVALALKSEEESGATLDLISVDLYTGTARLFKAGAAPGFLVHGGRARAVGDVSLPVGILGGVNGQSRVVHLCAGDYAVLVSDGLLVDGTAWVAKQLELSAAAGEAPAQVAKTLVETARARALRTGRPDDITAAVLRLENGG
;
A
#
# COMPACT_ATOMS: atom_id res chain seq x y z
N THR A 1 5.85 27.25 19.68
CA THR A 1 4.68 26.59 19.08
C THR A 1 5.16 25.27 18.54
N LEU A 2 4.92 24.17 19.29
CA LEU A 2 5.21 22.81 18.85
C LEU A 2 4.23 22.47 17.73
N MET A 3 4.68 22.54 16.49
CA MET A 3 3.95 21.89 15.41
C MET A 3 4.01 20.38 15.64
N ARG A 4 2.85 19.77 15.87
CA ARG A 4 2.64 18.33 15.77
C ARG A 4 2.63 17.93 14.28
N SER A 5 3.79 17.83 13.69
CA SER A 5 3.99 17.02 12.51
C SER A 5 4.79 15.81 12.96
N SER A 6 4.33 14.64 12.63
CA SER A 6 4.92 13.32 12.86
C SER A 6 6.41 13.36 13.25
N ALA A 7 6.68 13.32 14.54
CA ALA A 7 7.87 12.77 15.19
C ALA A 7 9.28 13.13 14.69
N ALA A 8 9.54 14.34 14.22
CA ALA A 8 10.89 14.83 14.03
C ALA A 8 11.17 15.98 15.00
N SER A 9 12.20 15.86 15.81
CA SER A 9 12.70 16.91 16.71
C SER A 9 14.05 17.40 16.22
N ASP A 10 14.16 18.71 15.92
CA ASP A 10 15.42 19.32 15.52
C ASP A 10 16.21 19.76 16.75
N VAL A 11 17.46 19.30 16.84
CA VAL A 11 18.41 19.73 17.89
C VAL A 11 19.56 20.45 17.22
N TYR A 12 19.76 21.73 17.56
CA TYR A 12 20.82 22.57 17.02
C TYR A 12 22.06 22.55 17.93
N LYS A 13 23.21 22.24 17.36
CA LYS A 13 24.50 22.38 18.05
C LYS A 13 25.53 23.10 17.19
N ARG A 14 26.04 24.22 17.69
CA ARG A 14 27.06 25.02 17.03
C ARG A 14 28.45 24.48 17.37
N GLN A 15 28.96 23.49 16.65
CA GLN A 15 30.36 23.05 16.72
C GLN A 15 30.79 22.28 15.45
N ARG A 16 32.06 22.44 15.02
CA ARG A 16 32.72 21.69 13.94
C ARG A 16 33.08 20.25 14.42
N THR A 17 32.17 19.51 14.97
CA THR A 17 32.43 18.13 15.37
C THR A 17 31.86 17.18 14.31
N ARG A 18 32.73 16.36 13.74
CA ARG A 18 32.31 15.19 12.96
C ARG A 18 31.87 14.13 13.98
N PHE A 19 30.59 13.90 14.08
CA PHE A 19 30.07 12.79 14.90
C PHE A 19 30.36 11.46 14.18
N GLY A 20 30.95 10.53 14.90
CA GLY A 20 31.07 9.14 14.43
C GLY A 20 29.72 8.42 14.51
N PRO A 21 29.53 7.32 13.74
CA PRO A 21 28.27 6.57 13.77
C PRO A 21 27.88 6.07 15.18
N GLN A 22 28.86 5.68 15.98
CA GLN A 22 28.64 5.22 17.36
C GLN A 22 28.17 6.35 18.29
N GLU A 23 28.73 7.55 18.12
CA GLU A 23 28.33 8.74 18.88
C GLU A 23 26.92 9.18 18.54
N LEU A 24 26.55 9.17 17.25
CA LEU A 24 25.19 9.48 16.80
C LEU A 24 24.18 8.47 17.35
N ALA A 25 24.52 7.18 17.34
CA ALA A 25 23.65 6.16 17.91
C ALA A 25 23.52 6.28 19.44
N ALA A 26 24.59 6.65 20.14
CA ALA A 26 24.54 6.94 21.59
C ALA A 26 23.66 8.15 21.90
N LEU A 27 23.81 9.22 21.09
CA LEU A 27 23.01 10.43 21.22
C LEU A 27 21.52 10.15 20.95
N ALA A 28 21.20 9.33 19.93
CA ALA A 28 19.82 8.92 19.65
C ALA A 28 19.21 8.19 20.85
N ARG A 29 19.94 7.28 21.49
CA ARG A 29 19.47 6.57 22.69
C ARG A 29 19.19 7.53 23.86
N GLU A 30 20.11 8.47 24.10
CA GLU A 30 19.96 9.43 25.21
C GLU A 30 18.80 10.40 24.99
N VAL A 31 18.70 10.99 23.79
CA VAL A 31 17.57 11.85 23.42
C VAL A 31 16.26 11.05 23.47
N GLY A 32 16.27 9.80 22.96
CA GLY A 32 15.11 8.91 23.01
C GLY A 32 14.64 8.62 24.44
N ARG A 33 15.59 8.38 25.37
CA ARG A 33 15.28 8.19 26.80
C ARG A 33 14.59 9.42 27.40
N ILE A 34 15.10 10.61 27.10
CA ILE A 34 14.52 11.89 27.58
C ILE A 34 13.13 12.10 27.00
N CYS A 35 12.95 11.87 25.70
CA CYS A 35 11.67 12.06 25.00
C CYS A 35 10.71 10.88 25.19
N ARG A 36 11.13 9.79 25.82
CA ARG A 36 10.38 8.52 25.93
C ARG A 36 9.94 7.98 24.55
N ARG A 37 10.88 8.01 23.60
CA ARG A 37 10.68 7.56 22.21
C ARG A 37 11.86 6.72 21.75
N THR A 38 11.61 5.74 20.89
CA THR A 38 12.70 5.05 20.19
C THR A 38 13.04 5.84 18.94
N LEU A 39 14.29 6.33 18.86
CA LEU A 39 14.75 7.18 17.77
C LEU A 39 15.71 6.41 16.85
N GLU A 40 15.63 6.72 15.57
CA GLU A 40 16.63 6.34 14.59
C GLU A 40 17.93 7.12 14.80
N THR A 41 19.04 6.62 14.27
CA THR A 41 20.30 7.38 14.20
C THR A 41 20.05 8.67 13.43
N PRO A 42 20.36 9.86 14.02
CA PRO A 42 19.99 11.12 13.42
C PRO A 42 20.72 11.39 12.10
N GLN A 43 20.02 12.02 11.19
CA GLN A 43 20.62 12.58 9.98
C GLN A 43 21.43 13.83 10.35
N VAL A 44 22.65 13.96 9.82
CA VAL A 44 23.51 15.10 10.03
C VAL A 44 23.42 16.03 8.81
N LEU A 45 22.90 17.21 9.00
CA LEU A 45 22.80 18.24 7.98
C LEU A 45 23.78 19.36 8.33
N SER A 46 24.68 19.72 7.42
CA SER A 46 25.64 20.79 7.63
C SER A 46 25.44 21.89 6.61
N CYS A 47 25.18 23.12 7.08
CA CYS A 47 24.99 24.27 6.22
C CYS A 47 25.64 25.52 6.88
N LYS A 48 26.46 26.24 6.13
CA LYS A 48 27.08 27.51 6.57
C LYS A 48 27.72 27.47 7.96
N GLY A 49 28.41 26.38 8.29
CA GLY A 49 29.12 26.20 9.57
C GLY A 49 28.22 25.80 10.75
N MET A 50 26.95 25.55 10.51
CA MET A 50 25.99 25.02 11.48
C MET A 50 25.74 23.54 11.16
N THR A 51 25.72 22.71 12.22
CA THR A 51 25.36 21.29 12.13
C THR A 51 24.02 21.07 12.80
N THR A 52 23.07 20.54 12.04
CA THR A 52 21.74 20.15 12.50
C THR A 52 21.65 18.63 12.57
N LEU A 53 21.17 18.11 13.69
CA LEU A 53 20.85 16.69 13.85
C LEU A 53 19.34 16.51 13.79
N LEU A 54 18.86 15.78 12.79
CA LEU A 54 17.46 15.47 12.62
C LEU A 54 17.18 14.07 13.17
N PHE A 55 16.43 13.99 14.27
CA PHE A 55 16.00 12.75 14.89
C PHE A 55 14.61 12.37 14.38
N SER A 56 14.46 11.16 13.91
CA SER A 56 13.18 10.56 13.53
C SER A 56 12.82 9.46 14.53
N GLU A 57 11.55 9.36 14.88
CA GLU A 57 11.05 8.23 15.67
C GLU A 57 11.12 6.96 14.82
N ARG A 58 11.49 5.83 15.43
CA ARG A 58 11.47 4.54 14.78
C ARG A 58 10.04 4.02 14.72
N PRO A 59 9.55 3.60 13.54
CA PRO A 59 8.26 2.94 13.46
C PRO A 59 8.20 1.67 14.30
N VAL A 60 7.08 1.43 14.97
CA VAL A 60 6.84 0.20 15.76
C VAL A 60 6.48 -0.99 14.89
N LEU A 61 6.09 -0.71 13.65
CA LEU A 61 5.74 -1.70 12.65
C LEU A 61 6.60 -1.52 11.40
N ARG A 62 6.84 -2.62 10.70
CA ARG A 62 7.36 -2.62 9.32
C ARG A 62 6.43 -3.40 8.41
N ALA A 63 6.36 -3.02 7.16
CA ALA A 63 5.57 -3.72 6.16
C ALA A 63 6.46 -4.57 5.27
N VAL A 64 6.02 -5.80 5.01
CA VAL A 64 6.59 -6.69 4.01
C VAL A 64 5.55 -6.88 2.93
N PHE A 65 5.97 -6.78 1.68
CA PHE A 65 5.09 -6.87 0.52
C PHE A 65 5.35 -8.14 -0.28
N GLY A 66 4.31 -8.56 -0.98
CA GLY A 66 4.39 -9.59 -2.01
C GLY A 66 3.31 -9.36 -3.06
N MET A 67 3.58 -9.77 -4.29
CA MET A 67 2.59 -9.73 -5.36
C MET A 67 2.79 -10.90 -6.31
N ALA A 68 1.70 -11.29 -6.96
CA ALA A 68 1.69 -12.22 -8.07
C ALA A 68 0.57 -11.84 -9.03
N GLY A 69 0.74 -12.15 -10.31
CA GLY A 69 -0.27 -11.91 -11.32
C GLY A 69 -0.16 -12.89 -12.48
N ALA A 70 -1.27 -13.07 -13.19
CA ALA A 70 -1.35 -13.87 -14.40
C ALA A 70 -2.33 -13.18 -15.38
N ALA A 71 -1.85 -12.89 -16.58
CA ALA A 71 -2.70 -12.31 -17.62
C ALA A 71 -3.71 -13.33 -18.14
N ALA A 72 -4.91 -12.87 -18.49
CA ALA A 72 -5.98 -13.64 -19.10
C ALA A 72 -5.53 -14.30 -20.42
N ARG A 73 -4.82 -13.54 -21.24
CA ARG A 73 -4.28 -13.96 -22.54
C ARG A 73 -2.93 -13.32 -22.81
N GLY A 74 -1.99 -14.11 -23.29
CA GLY A 74 -0.65 -13.62 -23.65
C GLY A 74 0.13 -13.16 -22.42
N SER A 75 0.76 -11.96 -22.49
CA SER A 75 1.64 -11.41 -21.45
C SER A 75 1.22 -10.00 -20.96
N ILE A 76 0.10 -9.48 -21.48
CA ILE A 76 -0.38 -8.12 -21.13
C ILE A 76 -1.58 -8.25 -20.22
N SER A 77 -1.47 -7.69 -19.03
CA SER A 77 -2.54 -7.59 -18.02
C SER A 77 -3.03 -6.16 -17.91
N GLY A 78 -4.34 -5.97 -17.70
CA GLY A 78 -4.96 -4.70 -17.31
C GLY A 78 -4.63 -4.29 -15.88
N ASP A 79 -4.26 -5.26 -15.05
CA ASP A 79 -3.92 -5.05 -13.64
C ASP A 79 -2.56 -4.40 -13.46
N ALA A 80 -2.49 -3.41 -12.58
CA ALA A 80 -1.25 -2.74 -12.21
C ALA A 80 -1.14 -2.60 -10.68
N VAL A 81 0.01 -2.95 -10.12
CA VAL A 81 0.30 -2.89 -8.68
C VAL A 81 1.42 -1.92 -8.39
N GLN A 82 1.24 -1.10 -7.36
CA GLN A 82 2.30 -0.27 -6.77
C GLN A 82 2.41 -0.57 -5.26
N GLN A 83 3.62 -0.76 -4.78
CA GLN A 83 3.91 -1.04 -3.36
C GLN A 83 5.12 -0.21 -2.94
N PHE A 84 4.99 0.55 -1.85
CA PHE A 84 6.10 1.35 -1.33
C PHE A 84 5.92 1.72 0.14
N CYS A 85 7.04 2.01 0.79
CA CYS A 85 7.06 2.62 2.12
C CYS A 85 7.55 4.06 2.04
N SER A 86 6.97 4.92 2.84
CA SER A 86 7.54 6.16 3.33
C SER A 86 8.11 5.94 4.74
N PRO A 87 8.81 6.90 5.35
CA PRO A 87 9.27 6.78 6.73
C PRO A 87 8.15 6.53 7.75
N THR A 88 6.91 6.89 7.43
CA THR A 88 5.78 6.85 8.36
C THR A 88 4.67 5.88 7.96
N ALA A 89 4.62 5.46 6.70
CA ALA A 89 3.51 4.67 6.19
C ALA A 89 3.94 3.66 5.13
N ALA A 90 3.24 2.53 5.09
CA ALA A 90 3.29 1.56 4.02
C ALA A 90 2.05 1.71 3.13
N GLN A 91 2.24 1.65 1.82
CA GLN A 91 1.16 1.85 0.85
C GLN A 91 1.18 0.76 -0.22
N MET A 92 -0.01 0.30 -0.57
CA MET A 92 -0.22 -0.71 -1.60
C MET A 92 -1.44 -0.30 -2.43
N ILE A 93 -1.28 -0.33 -3.75
CA ILE A 93 -2.27 0.10 -4.73
C ILE A 93 -2.44 -1.02 -5.73
N LEU A 94 -3.69 -1.32 -6.08
CA LEU A 94 -4.06 -2.18 -7.20
C LEU A 94 -5.07 -1.42 -8.06
N CYS A 95 -4.81 -1.34 -9.35
CA CYS A 95 -5.72 -0.80 -10.34
C CYS A 95 -5.91 -1.85 -11.43
N ASP A 96 -7.15 -2.02 -11.86
CA ASP A 96 -7.54 -2.83 -13.00
C ASP A 96 -8.15 -1.92 -14.06
N GLY A 97 -7.52 -1.84 -15.22
CA GLY A 97 -7.97 -1.02 -16.34
C GLY A 97 -9.17 -1.62 -17.03
N MET A 98 -10.19 -0.81 -17.27
CA MET A 98 -11.44 -1.26 -17.90
C MET A 98 -11.22 -1.75 -19.34
N GLY A 99 -11.86 -2.89 -19.66
CA GLY A 99 -11.74 -3.51 -20.97
C GLY A 99 -10.66 -4.60 -21.04
N THR A 100 -10.03 -4.76 -22.19
CA THR A 100 -9.05 -5.83 -22.41
C THR A 100 -7.83 -5.36 -23.22
N GLY A 101 -6.69 -6.03 -23.03
CA GLY A 101 -5.49 -5.83 -23.82
C GLY A 101 -4.75 -4.51 -23.53
N ARG A 102 -4.12 -3.92 -24.55
CA ARG A 102 -3.26 -2.75 -24.37
C ARG A 102 -3.96 -1.51 -23.82
N PRO A 103 -5.17 -1.12 -24.26
CA PRO A 103 -5.85 0.05 -23.67
C PRO A 103 -6.07 -0.10 -22.18
N ALA A 104 -6.61 -1.23 -21.71
CA ALA A 104 -6.80 -1.53 -20.30
C ALA A 104 -5.47 -1.49 -19.51
N ALA A 105 -4.41 -2.09 -20.07
CA ALA A 105 -3.08 -2.04 -19.44
C ALA A 105 -2.54 -0.62 -19.28
N VAL A 106 -2.79 0.26 -20.27
CA VAL A 106 -2.37 1.67 -20.20
C VAL A 106 -3.16 2.41 -19.12
N ASP A 107 -4.48 2.17 -19.01
CA ASP A 107 -5.33 2.82 -18.02
C ASP A 107 -5.02 2.35 -16.58
N GLY A 108 -4.90 1.05 -16.38
CA GLY A 108 -4.52 0.47 -15.09
C GLY A 108 -3.15 0.97 -14.61
N ASN A 109 -2.14 0.96 -15.51
CA ASN A 109 -0.81 1.48 -15.18
C ASN A 109 -0.82 2.99 -14.90
N LEU A 110 -1.52 3.79 -15.71
CA LEU A 110 -1.64 5.23 -15.50
C LEU A 110 -2.28 5.53 -14.14
N ALA A 111 -3.39 4.85 -13.82
CA ALA A 111 -4.08 5.00 -12.55
C ALA A 111 -3.17 4.65 -11.36
N ALA A 112 -2.51 3.49 -11.39
CA ALA A 112 -1.65 3.03 -10.32
C ALA A 112 -0.43 3.94 -10.13
N GLU A 113 0.26 4.30 -11.22
CA GLU A 113 1.48 5.11 -11.15
C GLU A 113 1.17 6.55 -10.73
N LEU A 114 0.14 7.18 -11.29
CA LEU A 114 -0.25 8.54 -10.91
C LEU A 114 -0.69 8.59 -9.44
N THR A 115 -1.50 7.62 -8.99
CA THR A 115 -1.87 7.50 -7.57
C THR A 115 -0.62 7.41 -6.69
N ALA A 116 0.32 6.51 -7.01
CA ALA A 116 1.54 6.35 -6.24
C ALA A 116 2.39 7.63 -6.17
N ARG A 117 2.53 8.36 -7.28
CA ARG A 117 3.25 9.64 -7.32
C ARG A 117 2.58 10.72 -6.47
N LEU A 118 1.25 10.82 -6.52
CA LEU A 118 0.49 11.78 -5.72
C LEU A 118 0.61 11.49 -4.21
N LEU A 119 0.48 10.22 -3.83
CA LEU A 119 0.66 9.80 -2.43
C LEU A 119 2.09 10.04 -1.92
N LYS A 120 3.11 9.77 -2.73
CA LYS A 120 4.52 10.10 -2.40
C LYS A 120 4.76 11.60 -2.24
N ALA A 121 3.99 12.42 -2.96
CA ALA A 121 3.99 13.88 -2.80
C ALA A 121 3.18 14.38 -1.59
N GLY A 122 2.59 13.47 -0.80
CA GLY A 122 1.81 13.81 0.39
C GLY A 122 0.35 14.20 0.12
N ILE A 123 -0.15 13.95 -1.11
CA ILE A 123 -1.55 14.19 -1.46
C ILE A 123 -2.43 13.14 -0.81
N PRO A 124 -3.50 13.50 -0.08
CA PRO A 124 -4.44 12.53 0.50
C PRO A 124 -5.09 11.62 -0.55
N ALA A 125 -5.42 10.39 -0.16
CA ALA A 125 -5.95 9.35 -1.06
C ALA A 125 -7.20 9.79 -1.83
N GLU A 126 -8.14 10.44 -1.16
CA GLU A 126 -9.39 10.92 -1.78
C GLU A 126 -9.14 12.00 -2.83
N LEU A 127 -8.18 12.90 -2.58
CA LEU A 127 -7.79 13.92 -3.56
C LEU A 127 -6.99 13.31 -4.71
N ALA A 128 -6.09 12.37 -4.41
CA ALA A 128 -5.35 11.63 -5.42
C ALA A 128 -6.32 10.90 -6.38
N ALA A 129 -7.33 10.21 -5.83
CA ALA A 129 -8.34 9.54 -6.63
C ALA A 129 -9.14 10.50 -7.54
N ARG A 130 -9.47 11.69 -7.06
CA ARG A 130 -10.12 12.73 -7.88
C ARG A 130 -9.23 13.21 -9.03
N LEU A 131 -7.94 13.42 -8.76
CA LEU A 131 -6.98 13.84 -9.79
C LEU A 131 -6.78 12.74 -10.84
N VAL A 132 -6.67 11.48 -10.40
CA VAL A 132 -6.60 10.30 -11.30
C VAL A 132 -7.86 10.19 -12.15
N ASN A 133 -9.05 10.37 -11.55
CA ASN A 133 -10.32 10.37 -12.28
C ASN A 133 -10.34 11.41 -13.41
N VAL A 134 -9.91 12.64 -13.11
CA VAL A 134 -9.84 13.70 -14.13
C VAL A 134 -8.82 13.36 -15.22
N ALA A 135 -7.65 12.83 -14.83
CA ALA A 135 -6.60 12.47 -15.79
C ALA A 135 -7.07 11.37 -16.76
N LEU A 136 -7.78 10.34 -16.26
CA LEU A 136 -8.34 9.30 -17.12
C LEU A 136 -9.47 9.84 -18.00
N ALA A 137 -10.39 10.63 -17.44
CA ALA A 137 -11.50 11.22 -18.20
C ALA A 137 -11.06 12.17 -19.32
N LEU A 138 -9.92 12.84 -19.15
CA LEU A 138 -9.36 13.74 -20.19
C LEU A 138 -8.43 13.06 -21.19
N LYS A 139 -8.01 11.82 -20.93
CA LYS A 139 -7.03 11.10 -21.74
C LYS A 139 -7.58 10.73 -23.11
N SER A 140 -8.84 10.38 -23.23
CA SER A 140 -9.44 9.80 -24.45
C SER A 140 -10.87 10.27 -24.64
N GLU A 141 -11.30 10.37 -25.91
CA GLU A 141 -12.72 10.52 -26.28
C GLU A 141 -13.49 9.19 -26.12
N GLU A 142 -12.79 8.07 -26.05
CA GLU A 142 -13.36 6.76 -25.74
C GLU A 142 -13.41 6.54 -24.22
N GLU A 143 -14.29 5.65 -23.76
CA GLU A 143 -14.41 5.31 -22.35
C GLU A 143 -13.10 4.77 -21.80
N SER A 144 -12.43 5.56 -20.98
CA SER A 144 -11.18 5.24 -20.29
C SER A 144 -11.45 5.20 -18.81
N GLY A 145 -11.11 4.12 -18.16
CA GLY A 145 -11.35 3.96 -16.73
C GLY A 145 -10.53 2.86 -16.11
N ALA A 146 -10.45 2.90 -14.81
CA ALA A 146 -9.82 1.85 -14.03
C ALA A 146 -10.47 1.72 -12.65
N THR A 147 -10.37 0.55 -12.05
CA THR A 147 -10.59 0.41 -10.61
C THR A 147 -9.46 1.06 -9.84
N LEU A 148 -9.71 1.49 -8.63
CA LEU A 148 -8.67 1.97 -7.71
C LEU A 148 -8.89 1.36 -6.34
N ASP A 149 -7.98 0.49 -5.95
CA ASP A 149 -7.91 -0.13 -4.64
C ASP A 149 -6.62 0.31 -3.94
N LEU A 150 -6.74 0.89 -2.77
CA LEU A 150 -5.61 1.45 -2.02
C LEU A 150 -5.71 1.08 -0.55
N ILE A 151 -4.61 0.65 0.01
CA ILE A 151 -4.41 0.62 1.47
C ILE A 151 -3.18 1.44 1.84
N SER A 152 -3.33 2.26 2.87
CA SER A 152 -2.25 3.03 3.50
C SER A 152 -2.23 2.73 4.99
N VAL A 153 -1.12 2.22 5.50
CA VAL A 153 -0.93 1.83 6.91
C VAL A 153 0.07 2.76 7.57
N ASP A 154 -0.34 3.43 8.62
CA ASP A 154 0.56 4.18 9.51
C ASP A 154 1.41 3.18 10.31
N LEU A 155 2.72 3.24 10.16
CA LEU A 155 3.67 2.28 10.76
C LEU A 155 3.95 2.54 12.25
N TYR A 156 3.50 3.68 12.79
CA TYR A 156 3.59 3.98 14.23
C TYR A 156 2.38 3.48 15.01
N THR A 157 1.20 3.53 14.39
CA THR A 157 -0.06 3.24 15.08
C THR A 157 -0.74 1.96 14.60
N GLY A 158 -0.37 1.43 13.41
CA GLY A 158 -1.09 0.34 12.77
C GLY A 158 -2.45 0.76 12.20
N THR A 159 -2.75 2.06 12.19
CA THR A 159 -3.98 2.57 11.58
C THR A 159 -3.92 2.42 10.07
N ALA A 160 -4.78 1.57 9.52
CA ALA A 160 -4.88 1.32 8.09
C ALA A 160 -6.12 2.04 7.52
N ARG A 161 -5.92 2.81 6.45
CA ARG A 161 -6.97 3.44 5.65
C ARG A 161 -7.08 2.69 4.34
N LEU A 162 -8.27 2.16 4.08
CA LEU A 162 -8.61 1.54 2.81
C LEU A 162 -9.44 2.53 2.01
N PHE A 163 -9.12 2.67 0.73
CA PHE A 163 -9.90 3.45 -0.23
C PHE A 163 -10.17 2.59 -1.45
N LYS A 164 -11.44 2.52 -1.87
CA LYS A 164 -11.87 1.71 -3.02
C LYS A 164 -12.77 2.52 -3.94
N ALA A 165 -12.52 2.42 -5.25
CA ALA A 165 -13.38 2.95 -6.29
C ALA A 165 -13.48 1.91 -7.42
N GLY A 166 -14.65 1.30 -7.58
CA GLY A 166 -14.92 0.23 -8.55
C GLY A 166 -14.19 -1.10 -8.30
N ALA A 167 -13.38 -1.18 -7.26
CA ALA A 167 -12.50 -2.31 -7.01
C ALA A 167 -13.23 -3.50 -6.37
N ALA A 168 -12.76 -4.70 -6.70
CA ALA A 168 -13.20 -5.95 -6.11
C ALA A 168 -12.98 -5.98 -4.58
N PRO A 169 -13.73 -6.80 -3.81
CA PRO A 169 -13.47 -6.95 -2.38
C PRO A 169 -12.03 -7.37 -2.10
N GLY A 170 -11.32 -6.62 -1.25
CA GLY A 170 -10.04 -7.02 -0.68
C GLY A 170 -10.23 -7.83 0.59
N PHE A 171 -9.14 -8.21 1.27
CA PHE A 171 -9.20 -8.98 2.50
C PHE A 171 -8.28 -8.41 3.57
N LEU A 172 -8.73 -8.52 4.80
CA LEU A 172 -7.91 -8.29 5.99
C LEU A 172 -7.85 -9.56 6.81
N VAL A 173 -6.65 -9.93 7.22
CA VAL A 173 -6.46 -11.04 8.18
C VAL A 173 -6.00 -10.44 9.48
N HIS A 174 -6.83 -10.56 10.51
CA HIS A 174 -6.55 -10.08 11.85
C HIS A 174 -6.80 -11.18 12.87
N GLY A 175 -5.83 -11.44 13.75
CA GLY A 175 -5.92 -12.52 14.72
C GLY A 175 -6.14 -13.90 14.09
N GLY A 176 -5.59 -14.14 12.89
CA GLY A 176 -5.72 -15.39 12.15
C GLY A 176 -7.06 -15.59 11.43
N ARG A 177 -7.96 -14.59 11.43
CA ARG A 177 -9.25 -14.64 10.74
C ARG A 177 -9.28 -13.70 9.56
N ALA A 178 -9.68 -14.21 8.41
CA ALA A 178 -9.82 -13.44 7.18
C ALA A 178 -11.24 -12.91 7.01
N ARG A 179 -11.34 -11.63 6.63
CA ARG A 179 -12.61 -10.97 6.32
C ARG A 179 -12.49 -10.24 4.99
N ALA A 180 -13.47 -10.41 4.12
CA ALA A 180 -13.60 -9.59 2.93
C ALA A 180 -14.00 -8.16 3.32
N VAL A 181 -13.39 -7.17 2.66
CA VAL A 181 -13.68 -5.74 2.85
C VAL A 181 -13.84 -5.07 1.49
N GLY A 182 -14.92 -4.33 1.34
CA GLY A 182 -15.27 -3.59 0.13
C GLY A 182 -16.77 -3.50 -0.04
N ASP A 183 -17.18 -2.36 -0.57
CA ASP A 183 -18.56 -2.09 -0.91
C ASP A 183 -18.62 -1.71 -2.39
N VAL A 184 -19.80 -1.76 -3.00
CA VAL A 184 -19.99 -1.42 -4.41
C VAL A 184 -19.77 0.08 -4.61
N SER A 185 -18.90 0.43 -5.56
CA SER A 185 -18.60 1.83 -5.95
C SER A 185 -18.25 1.89 -7.43
N LEU A 186 -18.22 3.10 -7.99
CA LEU A 186 -17.89 3.30 -9.40
C LEU A 186 -16.35 3.40 -9.58
N PRO A 187 -15.80 2.91 -10.70
CA PRO A 187 -14.41 3.10 -11.08
C PRO A 187 -14.03 4.58 -11.25
N VAL A 188 -12.73 4.87 -11.30
CA VAL A 188 -12.21 6.18 -11.70
C VAL A 188 -12.16 6.30 -13.23
N GLY A 189 -12.26 7.53 -13.74
CA GLY A 189 -12.34 7.82 -15.18
C GLY A 189 -13.77 8.12 -15.67
N ILE A 190 -14.77 7.97 -14.80
CA ILE A 190 -16.18 8.24 -15.13
C ILE A 190 -16.51 9.70 -14.84
N LEU A 191 -17.11 10.39 -15.84
CA LEU A 191 -17.63 11.74 -15.68
C LEU A 191 -18.71 11.79 -14.62
N GLY A 192 -18.56 12.64 -13.61
CA GLY A 192 -19.53 12.77 -12.51
C GLY A 192 -18.90 12.69 -11.12
N GLY A 193 -17.62 12.40 -11.05
CA GLY A 193 -16.82 12.39 -9.81
C GLY A 193 -16.59 11.00 -9.24
N VAL A 194 -15.66 10.93 -8.31
CA VAL A 194 -15.28 9.67 -7.63
C VAL A 194 -16.16 9.48 -6.40
N ASN A 195 -16.91 8.40 -6.39
CA ASN A 195 -17.66 7.91 -5.22
C ASN A 195 -16.86 6.78 -4.53
N GLY A 196 -15.58 7.06 -4.24
CA GLY A 196 -14.74 6.10 -3.51
C GLY A 196 -15.18 5.97 -2.06
N GLN A 197 -15.02 4.78 -1.52
CA GLN A 197 -15.34 4.48 -0.12
C GLN A 197 -14.05 4.39 0.69
N SER A 198 -14.02 5.11 1.79
CA SER A 198 -12.92 5.06 2.77
C SER A 198 -13.34 4.31 4.02
N ARG A 199 -12.49 3.37 4.45
CA ARG A 199 -12.66 2.65 5.71
C ARG A 199 -11.37 2.72 6.52
N VAL A 200 -11.51 2.88 7.82
CA VAL A 200 -10.38 2.87 8.75
C VAL A 200 -10.46 1.62 9.62
N VAL A 201 -9.35 0.90 9.73
CA VAL A 201 -9.20 -0.28 10.57
C VAL A 201 -7.87 -0.19 11.32
N HIS A 202 -7.69 -1.01 12.35
CA HIS A 202 -6.42 -1.13 13.06
C HIS A 202 -5.82 -2.51 12.76
N LEU A 203 -4.54 -2.53 12.38
CA LEU A 203 -3.76 -3.73 12.09
C LEU A 203 -2.57 -3.82 13.04
N CYS A 204 -2.22 -5.03 13.41
CA CYS A 204 -1.11 -5.36 14.30
C CYS A 204 -0.01 -6.14 13.56
N ALA A 205 1.14 -6.31 14.21
CA ALA A 205 2.15 -7.23 13.72
C ALA A 205 1.58 -8.64 13.58
N GLY A 206 1.85 -9.29 12.46
CA GLY A 206 1.30 -10.60 12.07
C GLY A 206 0.06 -10.51 11.19
N ASP A 207 -0.61 -9.36 11.10
CA ASP A 207 -1.78 -9.17 10.25
C ASP A 207 -1.42 -9.00 8.78
N TYR A 208 -2.36 -9.39 7.91
CA TYR A 208 -2.24 -9.22 6.46
C TYR A 208 -3.34 -8.31 5.92
N ALA A 209 -2.99 -7.55 4.89
CA ALA A 209 -3.93 -6.88 4.02
C ALA A 209 -3.70 -7.35 2.58
N VAL A 210 -4.77 -7.67 1.88
CA VAL A 210 -4.71 -8.27 0.54
C VAL A 210 -5.64 -7.51 -0.38
N LEU A 211 -5.10 -7.01 -1.48
CA LEU A 211 -5.86 -6.46 -2.60
C LEU A 211 -5.84 -7.47 -3.73
N VAL A 212 -6.97 -7.63 -4.40
CA VAL A 212 -7.14 -8.60 -5.48
C VAL A 212 -7.94 -8.00 -6.63
N SER A 213 -7.63 -8.39 -7.86
CA SER A 213 -8.51 -8.13 -9.00
C SER A 213 -9.71 -9.08 -9.00
N ASP A 214 -10.75 -8.74 -9.73
CA ASP A 214 -12.00 -9.51 -9.78
C ASP A 214 -11.80 -10.91 -10.37
N GLY A 215 -10.89 -11.08 -11.31
CA GLY A 215 -10.51 -12.39 -11.86
C GLY A 215 -9.95 -13.36 -10.82
N LEU A 216 -9.45 -12.88 -9.67
CA LEU A 216 -9.04 -13.75 -8.57
C LEU A 216 -10.26 -14.34 -7.84
N LEU A 217 -11.39 -13.67 -7.85
CA LEU A 217 -12.58 -14.04 -7.10
C LEU A 217 -13.45 -15.13 -7.80
N VAL A 218 -12.84 -15.94 -8.65
CA VAL A 218 -13.50 -17.10 -9.24
C VAL A 218 -14.07 -17.98 -8.12
N ASP A 219 -15.34 -18.36 -8.21
CA ASP A 219 -16.10 -19.07 -7.20
C ASP A 219 -16.31 -18.31 -5.87
N GLY A 220 -16.17 -16.97 -5.90
CA GLY A 220 -16.49 -16.09 -4.78
C GLY A 220 -15.34 -15.88 -3.77
N THR A 221 -15.64 -15.25 -2.66
CA THR A 221 -14.65 -14.79 -1.66
C THR A 221 -14.31 -15.84 -0.60
N ALA A 222 -15.15 -16.85 -0.39
CA ALA A 222 -15.04 -17.79 0.74
C ALA A 222 -13.75 -18.63 0.68
N TRP A 223 -13.36 -19.08 -0.50
CA TRP A 223 -12.14 -19.88 -0.67
C TRP A 223 -10.88 -19.03 -0.44
N VAL A 224 -10.91 -17.76 -0.85
CA VAL A 224 -9.80 -16.82 -0.63
C VAL A 224 -9.60 -16.60 0.87
N ALA A 225 -10.68 -16.32 1.59
CA ALA A 225 -10.64 -16.14 3.05
C ALA A 225 -10.05 -17.39 3.73
N LYS A 226 -10.52 -18.57 3.38
CA LYS A 226 -10.00 -19.84 3.93
C LYS A 226 -8.51 -20.01 3.64
N GLN A 227 -8.07 -19.76 2.41
CA GLN A 227 -6.66 -19.87 2.04
C GLN A 227 -5.80 -18.87 2.83
N LEU A 228 -6.28 -17.63 3.01
CA LEU A 228 -5.57 -16.62 3.77
C LEU A 228 -5.44 -16.98 5.26
N GLU A 229 -6.46 -17.60 5.87
CA GLU A 229 -6.39 -18.10 7.24
C GLU A 229 -5.34 -19.20 7.39
N LEU A 230 -5.25 -20.13 6.42
CA LEU A 230 -4.22 -21.19 6.40
C LEU A 230 -2.82 -20.57 6.27
N SER A 231 -2.63 -19.66 5.33
CA SER A 231 -1.35 -18.97 5.13
C SER A 231 -0.92 -18.15 6.34
N ALA A 232 -1.86 -17.48 7.00
CA ALA A 232 -1.60 -16.73 8.23
C ALA A 232 -1.20 -17.65 9.39
N ALA A 233 -1.89 -18.78 9.56
CA ALA A 233 -1.54 -19.79 10.57
C ALA A 233 -0.14 -20.39 10.35
N ALA A 234 0.28 -20.53 9.09
CA ALA A 234 1.62 -20.97 8.72
C ALA A 234 2.68 -19.85 8.77
N GLY A 235 2.28 -18.59 8.97
CA GLY A 235 3.20 -17.45 8.96
C GLY A 235 3.86 -17.20 7.61
N GLU A 236 3.18 -17.55 6.51
CA GLU A 236 3.75 -17.48 5.16
C GLU A 236 4.16 -16.06 4.76
N ALA A 237 5.24 -15.98 3.99
CA ALA A 237 5.71 -14.71 3.42
C ALA A 237 4.68 -14.17 2.40
N PRO A 238 4.46 -12.83 2.33
CA PRO A 238 3.49 -12.21 1.43
C PRO A 238 3.61 -12.64 -0.04
N ALA A 239 4.83 -12.82 -0.54
CA ALA A 239 5.07 -13.28 -1.90
C ALA A 239 4.54 -14.71 -2.14
N GLN A 240 4.70 -15.58 -1.15
CA GLN A 240 4.18 -16.96 -1.24
C GLN A 240 2.65 -16.96 -1.17
N VAL A 241 2.06 -16.18 -0.29
CA VAL A 241 0.60 -16.00 -0.18
C VAL A 241 0.03 -15.54 -1.53
N ALA A 242 0.60 -14.46 -2.11
CA ALA A 242 0.16 -13.93 -3.39
C ALA A 242 0.24 -15.00 -4.50
N LYS A 243 1.37 -15.72 -4.58
CA LYS A 243 1.57 -16.80 -5.55
C LYS A 243 0.53 -17.90 -5.41
N THR A 244 0.32 -18.40 -4.20
CA THR A 244 -0.66 -19.46 -3.92
C THR A 244 -2.09 -19.05 -4.31
N LEU A 245 -2.47 -17.80 -4.03
CA LEU A 245 -3.79 -17.28 -4.41
C LEU A 245 -3.95 -17.24 -5.94
N VAL A 246 -2.97 -16.68 -6.66
CA VAL A 246 -3.02 -16.59 -8.14
C VAL A 246 -3.02 -17.97 -8.80
N GLU A 247 -2.16 -18.88 -8.37
CA GLU A 247 -2.12 -20.24 -8.92
C GLU A 247 -3.44 -20.98 -8.68
N THR A 248 -4.03 -20.85 -7.49
CA THR A 248 -5.32 -21.45 -7.16
C THR A 248 -6.45 -20.85 -7.98
N ALA A 249 -6.51 -19.52 -8.11
CA ALA A 249 -7.51 -18.83 -8.93
C ALA A 249 -7.39 -19.23 -10.40
N ARG A 250 -6.17 -19.29 -10.94
CA ARG A 250 -5.91 -19.71 -12.32
C ARG A 250 -6.39 -21.14 -12.58
N ALA A 251 -6.11 -22.07 -11.67
CA ALA A 251 -6.58 -23.44 -11.78
C ALA A 251 -8.12 -23.55 -11.75
N ARG A 252 -8.80 -22.67 -11.03
CA ARG A 252 -10.26 -22.55 -10.99
C ARG A 252 -10.81 -21.93 -12.27
N ALA A 253 -10.22 -20.81 -12.75
CA ALA A 253 -10.61 -20.12 -13.98
C ALA A 253 -10.55 -21.05 -15.21
N LEU A 254 -9.54 -21.89 -15.29
CA LEU A 254 -9.42 -22.89 -16.36
C LEU A 254 -10.61 -23.89 -16.38
N ARG A 255 -11.17 -24.22 -15.22
CA ARG A 255 -12.34 -25.12 -15.14
C ARG A 255 -13.66 -24.41 -15.53
N THR A 256 -13.77 -23.11 -15.27
CA THR A 256 -14.98 -22.33 -15.60
C THR A 256 -14.98 -21.79 -17.02
N GLY A 257 -13.86 -21.86 -17.73
CA GLY A 257 -13.72 -21.33 -19.10
C GLY A 257 -13.82 -19.82 -19.22
N ARG A 258 -13.64 -19.09 -18.13
CA ARG A 258 -13.67 -17.60 -18.08
C ARG A 258 -12.29 -17.07 -17.72
N PRO A 259 -11.38 -16.90 -18.71
CA PRO A 259 -10.08 -16.31 -18.44
C PRO A 259 -10.23 -14.82 -18.18
N ASP A 260 -9.64 -14.37 -17.08
CA ASP A 260 -9.51 -12.97 -16.72
C ASP A 260 -8.11 -12.71 -16.19
N ASP A 261 -7.74 -11.43 -16.09
CA ASP A 261 -6.50 -11.03 -15.43
C ASP A 261 -6.63 -11.31 -13.93
N ILE A 262 -5.64 -11.97 -13.37
CA ILE A 262 -5.66 -12.42 -11.98
C ILE A 262 -4.47 -11.81 -11.26
N THR A 263 -4.74 -10.96 -10.28
CA THR A 263 -3.67 -10.31 -9.50
C THR A 263 -3.99 -10.36 -8.01
N ALA A 264 -2.96 -10.65 -7.22
CA ALA A 264 -2.97 -10.52 -5.77
C ALA A 264 -1.79 -9.66 -5.32
N ALA A 265 -2.07 -8.65 -4.52
CA ALA A 265 -1.08 -7.84 -3.81
C ALA A 265 -1.28 -8.02 -2.31
N VAL A 266 -0.23 -8.37 -1.59
CA VAL A 266 -0.25 -8.74 -0.18
C VAL A 266 0.72 -7.88 0.60
N LEU A 267 0.24 -7.32 1.71
CA LEU A 267 1.03 -6.64 2.72
C LEU A 267 0.90 -7.41 4.02
N ARG A 268 2.00 -7.67 4.70
CA ARG A 268 2.05 -8.19 6.06
C ARG A 268 2.76 -7.19 6.95
N LEU A 269 2.19 -6.94 8.12
CA LEU A 269 2.85 -6.16 9.15
C LEU A 269 3.71 -7.05 10.04
N GLU A 270 4.88 -6.56 10.39
CA GLU A 270 5.80 -7.19 11.31
C GLU A 270 6.23 -6.15 12.37
N ASN A 271 6.77 -6.62 13.49
CA ASN A 271 7.35 -5.71 14.47
C ASN A 271 8.52 -4.95 13.83
N GLY A 272 8.54 -3.63 14.00
CA GLY A 272 9.69 -2.80 13.71
C GLY A 272 10.83 -3.17 14.67
N GLY A 273 12.02 -3.43 14.15
CA GLY A 273 13.17 -3.83 14.96
C GLY A 273 13.75 -2.69 15.81
#